data_91d459677b1c2c6da69d5d7178320955
#
_entry.id   91d459677b1c2c6da69d5d7178320955
#
_cell.length_a   1.000
_cell.length_b   1.000
_cell.length_c   1.000
_cell.angle_alpha   90.00
_cell.angle_beta   90.00
_cell.angle_gamma   90.00
#
_symmetry.space_group_name_H-M   'P 1'
#
loop_
_entity.id
_entity.type
_entity.pdbx_description
1 polymer ?
#
loop_
_entity_poly.entity_id
_entity_poly.type
_entity_poly.pdbx_seq_one_letter_code
_entity_poly.pdbx_strand_id
1 'polypeptide(L)'
;MPHAAHAVDLGCGTGILAAMYARANPGARVTATDRSAAAVDSALATSRANGLDGRIDVLQDDAMSSLPDASADLVLLNPPFHLEAAVHSGAGIKLIEAAGRVLVPGGELWTVFNSHLHYRPALERLIGPTREAGRNPKFTVTASTRRP
;
A
#
# COMPACT_ATOMS: atom_id res chain seq x y z
N MET A 1 -0.10 -3.72 12.30
CA MET A 1 0.39 -2.58 11.49
C MET A 1 0.58 -1.37 12.40
N PRO A 2 1.59 -0.56 12.15
CA PRO A 2 1.90 0.57 13.03
C PRO A 2 0.81 1.66 12.96
N HIS A 3 0.73 2.45 14.01
CA HIS A 3 -0.04 3.70 13.97
C HIS A 3 0.71 4.71 13.12
N ALA A 4 0.01 5.31 12.16
CA ALA A 4 0.59 6.30 11.28
C ALA A 4 -0.27 7.56 11.26
N ALA A 5 0.37 8.72 11.12
CA ALA A 5 -0.35 9.97 10.92
C ALA A 5 -1.01 9.99 9.54
N HIS A 6 -0.31 9.51 8.53
CA HIS A 6 -0.82 9.38 7.16
C HIS A 6 -0.47 8.01 6.57
N ALA A 7 -1.50 7.25 6.24
CA ALA A 7 -1.39 5.94 5.58
C ALA A 7 -1.97 5.99 4.17
N VAL A 8 -1.34 5.28 3.24
CA VAL A 8 -1.79 5.19 1.85
C VAL A 8 -2.02 3.72 1.49
N ASP A 9 -3.21 3.43 0.94
CA ASP A 9 -3.53 2.13 0.34
C ASP A 9 -3.26 2.24 -1.17
N LEU A 10 -2.12 1.69 -1.58
CA LEU A 10 -1.64 1.76 -2.96
C LEU A 10 -2.22 0.61 -3.78
N GLY A 11 -2.94 0.95 -4.87
CA GLY A 11 -3.67 -0.04 -5.64
C GLY A 11 -4.85 -0.58 -4.84
N CYS A 12 -5.69 0.29 -4.34
CA CYS A 12 -6.65 -0.02 -3.27
C CYS A 12 -7.79 -0.97 -3.66
N GLY A 13 -8.05 -1.16 -4.95
CA GLY A 13 -9.16 -1.98 -5.42
C GLY A 13 -10.48 -1.54 -4.80
N THR A 14 -11.14 -2.43 -4.05
CA THR A 14 -12.40 -2.13 -3.35
C THR A 14 -12.24 -1.20 -2.16
N GLY A 15 -11.01 -0.88 -1.74
CA GLY A 15 -10.73 -0.02 -0.60
C GLY A 15 -10.90 -0.68 0.77
N ILE A 16 -10.96 -2.02 0.82
CA ILE A 16 -11.21 -2.72 2.09
C ILE A 16 -10.07 -2.53 3.09
N LEU A 17 -8.81 -2.55 2.65
CA LEU A 17 -7.65 -2.32 3.52
C LEU A 17 -7.66 -0.90 4.11
N ALA A 18 -7.94 0.10 3.26
CA ALA A 18 -8.07 1.48 3.70
C ALA A 18 -9.17 1.63 4.75
N ALA A 19 -10.33 1.00 4.52
CA ALA A 19 -11.44 1.04 5.45
C ALA A 19 -11.11 0.38 6.78
N MET A 20 -10.49 -0.80 6.76
CA MET A 20 -10.08 -1.51 7.97
C MET A 20 -9.04 -0.70 8.76
N TYR A 21 -8.08 -0.13 8.08
CA TYR A 21 -7.04 0.69 8.73
C TYR A 21 -7.65 1.96 9.36
N ALA A 22 -8.51 2.66 8.64
CA ALA A 22 -9.16 3.87 9.13
C ALA A 22 -10.02 3.59 10.37
N ARG A 23 -10.74 2.47 10.40
CA ARG A 23 -11.54 2.08 11.57
C ARG A 23 -10.68 1.75 12.78
N ALA A 24 -9.56 1.06 12.57
CA ALA A 24 -8.66 0.67 13.65
C ALA A 24 -7.81 1.86 14.15
N ASN A 25 -7.66 2.91 13.37
CA ASN A 25 -6.80 4.07 13.66
C ASN A 25 -7.57 5.38 13.45
N PRO A 26 -8.46 5.76 14.38
CA PRO A 26 -9.35 6.91 14.19
C PRO A 26 -8.64 8.25 13.98
N GLY A 27 -7.41 8.40 14.47
CA GLY A 27 -6.62 9.62 14.30
C GLY A 27 -5.82 9.69 13.00
N ALA A 28 -5.79 8.62 12.20
CA ALA A 28 -5.00 8.59 10.99
C ALA A 28 -5.72 9.26 9.81
N ARG A 29 -4.97 10.00 9.00
CA ARG A 29 -5.38 10.38 7.65
C ARG A 29 -5.12 9.18 6.74
N VAL A 30 -6.10 8.78 5.94
CA VAL A 30 -6.00 7.64 5.04
C VAL A 30 -6.29 8.08 3.61
N THR A 31 -5.40 7.73 2.69
CA THR A 31 -5.55 7.96 1.25
C THR A 31 -5.58 6.62 0.55
N ALA A 32 -6.58 6.38 -0.29
CA ALA A 32 -6.68 5.18 -1.12
C ALA A 32 -6.51 5.57 -2.58
N THR A 33 -5.58 4.92 -3.29
CA THR A 33 -5.29 5.25 -4.69
C THR A 33 -5.39 4.03 -5.58
N ASP A 34 -5.90 4.22 -6.80
CA ASP A 34 -5.90 3.20 -7.84
C ASP A 34 -5.90 3.84 -9.22
N ARG A 35 -5.32 3.18 -10.21
CA ARG A 35 -5.36 3.61 -11.62
C ARG A 35 -6.74 3.45 -12.23
N SER A 36 -7.49 2.45 -11.77
CA SER A 36 -8.78 2.06 -12.32
C SER A 36 -9.89 2.95 -11.81
N ALA A 37 -10.64 3.59 -12.71
CA ALA A 37 -11.83 4.36 -12.34
C ALA A 37 -12.88 3.47 -11.66
N ALA A 38 -13.02 2.22 -12.09
CA ALA A 38 -13.95 1.26 -11.47
C ALA A 38 -13.53 0.92 -10.04
N ALA A 39 -12.22 0.78 -9.79
CA ALA A 39 -11.70 0.56 -8.43
C ALA A 39 -11.98 1.77 -7.54
N VAL A 40 -11.76 2.98 -8.05
CA VAL A 40 -12.06 4.22 -7.31
C VAL A 40 -13.53 4.29 -6.93
N ASP A 41 -14.44 4.01 -7.86
CA ASP A 41 -15.88 3.98 -7.57
C ASP A 41 -16.22 2.95 -6.50
N SER A 42 -15.61 1.77 -6.58
CA SER A 42 -15.80 0.69 -5.60
C SER A 42 -15.29 1.10 -4.22
N ALA A 43 -14.12 1.71 -4.15
CA ALA A 43 -13.52 2.19 -2.90
C ALA A 43 -14.38 3.31 -2.26
N LEU A 44 -14.93 4.22 -3.07
CA LEU A 44 -15.87 5.24 -2.59
C LEU A 44 -17.13 4.61 -2.00
N ALA A 45 -17.68 3.60 -2.66
CA ALA A 45 -18.86 2.88 -2.17
C ALA A 45 -18.56 2.15 -0.85
N THR A 46 -17.42 1.50 -0.75
CA THR A 46 -16.97 0.83 0.49
C THR A 46 -16.83 1.83 1.63
N SER A 47 -16.23 2.98 1.37
CA SER A 47 -16.04 4.05 2.35
C SER A 47 -17.38 4.56 2.89
N ARG A 48 -18.33 4.85 2.00
CA ARG A 48 -19.69 5.30 2.38
C ARG A 48 -20.43 4.24 3.17
N ALA A 49 -20.40 2.99 2.72
CA ALA A 49 -21.09 1.88 3.38
C ALA A 49 -20.60 1.65 4.82
N ASN A 50 -19.36 2.06 5.13
CA ASN A 50 -18.76 1.93 6.45
C ASN A 50 -18.73 3.26 7.25
N GLY A 51 -19.35 4.30 6.75
CA GLY A 51 -19.39 5.61 7.43
C GLY A 51 -18.03 6.32 7.47
N LEU A 52 -17.15 6.03 6.49
CA LEU A 52 -15.78 6.53 6.45
C LEU A 52 -15.52 7.55 5.32
N ASP A 53 -16.57 8.02 4.65
CA ASP A 53 -16.46 8.91 3.50
C ASP A 53 -15.83 10.28 3.81
N GLY A 54 -15.86 10.72 5.07
CA GLY A 54 -15.15 11.91 5.53
C GLY A 54 -13.73 11.61 6.06
N ARG A 55 -13.34 10.32 6.09
CA ARG A 55 -12.10 9.86 6.70
C ARG A 55 -11.08 9.35 5.69
N ILE A 56 -11.52 8.94 4.51
CA ILE A 56 -10.68 8.35 3.48
C ILE A 56 -10.75 9.21 2.22
N ASP A 57 -9.60 9.71 1.77
CA ASP A 57 -9.47 10.39 0.48
C ASP A 57 -9.22 9.33 -0.60
N VAL A 58 -10.14 9.19 -1.55
CA VAL A 58 -10.01 8.23 -2.64
C VAL A 58 -9.61 8.97 -3.92
N LEU A 59 -8.49 8.56 -4.53
CA LEU A 59 -7.92 9.22 -5.70
C LEU A 59 -7.72 8.22 -6.84
N GLN A 60 -8.07 8.63 -8.06
CA GLN A 60 -7.61 7.94 -9.25
C GLN A 60 -6.20 8.45 -9.57
N ASP A 61 -5.20 7.57 -9.48
CA ASP A 61 -3.80 7.97 -9.60
C ASP A 61 -2.93 6.79 -10.04
N ASP A 62 -1.86 7.07 -10.77
CA ASP A 62 -0.90 6.06 -11.20
C ASP A 62 0.32 6.06 -10.26
N ALA A 63 0.48 4.98 -9.50
CA ALA A 63 1.62 4.77 -8.60
C ALA A 63 1.88 5.99 -7.70
N MET A 64 0.83 6.55 -7.12
CA MET A 64 0.91 7.70 -6.21
C MET A 64 1.59 8.95 -6.82
N SER A 65 1.55 9.11 -8.15
CA SER A 65 2.25 10.21 -8.83
C SER A 65 1.82 11.60 -8.37
N SER A 66 0.57 11.76 -7.89
CA SER A 66 0.06 13.03 -7.36
C SER A 66 0.46 13.29 -5.91
N LEU A 67 1.01 12.30 -5.19
CA LEU A 67 1.41 12.49 -3.81
C LEU A 67 2.85 13.01 -3.72
N PRO A 68 3.12 13.96 -2.81
CA PRO A 68 4.46 14.51 -2.63
C PRO A 68 5.46 13.47 -2.12
N ASP A 69 6.75 13.71 -2.35
CA ASP A 69 7.83 12.94 -1.73
C ASP A 69 7.73 13.05 -0.20
N ALA A 70 8.08 11.96 0.48
CA ALA A 70 8.15 11.92 1.94
C ALA A 70 6.89 12.49 2.61
N SER A 71 5.71 12.05 2.19
CA SER A 71 4.42 12.55 2.67
C SER A 71 3.59 11.52 3.44
N ALA A 72 4.03 10.27 3.50
CA ALA A 72 3.31 9.21 4.20
C ALA A 72 4.20 8.44 5.16
N ASP A 73 3.62 7.99 6.27
CA ASP A 73 4.31 7.18 7.28
C ASP A 73 4.14 5.69 7.02
N LEU A 74 3.09 5.33 6.31
CA LEU A 74 2.74 3.94 6.02
C LEU A 74 2.17 3.84 4.61
N VAL A 75 2.65 2.87 3.84
CA VAL A 75 2.05 2.47 2.58
C VAL A 75 1.67 1.00 2.67
N LEU A 76 0.44 0.68 2.28
CA LEU A 76 -0.08 -0.68 2.21
C LEU A 76 -0.13 -1.08 0.74
N LEU A 77 0.47 -2.20 0.40
CA LEU A 77 0.51 -2.71 -0.97
C LEU A 77 0.06 -4.17 -1.00
N ASN A 78 -1.10 -4.40 -1.58
CA ASN A 78 -1.62 -5.73 -1.87
C ASN A 78 -1.73 -5.87 -3.39
N PRO A 79 -0.66 -6.29 -4.09
CA PRO A 79 -0.68 -6.38 -5.54
C PRO A 79 -1.74 -7.39 -6.01
N PRO A 80 -2.46 -7.11 -7.11
CA PRO A 80 -3.35 -8.09 -7.71
C PRO A 80 -2.57 -9.34 -8.17
N PHE A 81 -3.21 -10.51 -8.11
CA PHE A 81 -2.57 -11.78 -8.49
C PHE A 81 -1.98 -11.78 -9.91
N HIS A 82 -2.65 -11.12 -10.85
CA HIS A 82 -2.15 -11.04 -12.22
C HIS A 82 -0.85 -10.24 -12.36
N LEU A 83 -0.42 -9.52 -11.31
CA LEU A 83 0.87 -8.86 -11.27
C LEU A 83 2.00 -9.78 -10.79
N GLU A 84 1.76 -11.08 -10.60
CA GLU A 84 2.83 -12.03 -10.23
C GLU A 84 3.99 -12.00 -11.22
N ALA A 85 3.68 -11.96 -12.52
CA ALA A 85 4.69 -11.81 -13.55
C ALA A 85 5.32 -10.41 -13.58
N ALA A 86 4.68 -9.43 -12.98
CA ALA A 86 5.11 -8.03 -13.02
C ALA A 86 6.36 -7.76 -12.18
N VAL A 87 6.74 -8.65 -11.25
CA VAL A 87 8.03 -8.57 -10.56
C VAL A 87 9.17 -8.54 -11.55
N HIS A 88 9.05 -9.34 -12.63
CA HIS A 88 10.05 -9.42 -13.70
C HIS A 88 9.79 -8.42 -14.84
N SER A 89 8.56 -7.93 -15.00
CA SER A 89 8.18 -6.99 -16.05
C SER A 89 8.39 -5.52 -15.68
N GLY A 90 8.72 -5.22 -14.44
CA GLY A 90 8.94 -3.86 -13.95
C GLY A 90 7.74 -3.17 -13.33
N ALA A 91 6.51 -3.68 -13.52
CA ALA A 91 5.32 -3.03 -12.95
C ALA A 91 5.31 -3.08 -11.42
N GLY A 92 5.66 -4.23 -10.84
CA GLY A 92 5.80 -4.35 -9.37
C GLY A 92 6.91 -3.50 -8.82
N ILE A 93 8.02 -3.42 -9.52
CA ILE A 93 9.16 -2.57 -9.16
C ILE A 93 8.75 -1.09 -9.16
N LYS A 94 7.99 -0.65 -10.15
CA LYS A 94 7.47 0.72 -10.21
C LYS A 94 6.66 1.08 -8.97
N LEU A 95 5.80 0.17 -8.50
CA LEU A 95 4.98 0.38 -7.31
C LEU A 95 5.84 0.47 -6.04
N ILE A 96 6.85 -0.39 -5.92
CA ILE A 96 7.78 -0.37 -4.78
C ILE A 96 8.61 0.92 -4.79
N GLU A 97 9.12 1.32 -5.95
CA GLU A 97 9.86 2.59 -6.09
C GLU A 97 9.00 3.80 -5.70
N ALA A 98 7.73 3.80 -6.12
CA ALA A 98 6.81 4.87 -5.75
C ALA A 98 6.59 4.92 -4.24
N ALA A 99 6.45 3.77 -3.58
CA ALA A 99 6.33 3.70 -2.13
C ALA A 99 7.58 4.26 -1.45
N GLY A 100 8.77 3.92 -1.95
CA GLY A 100 10.03 4.46 -1.43
C GLY A 100 10.13 5.98 -1.53
N ARG A 101 9.58 6.57 -2.59
CA ARG A 101 9.53 8.01 -2.78
C ARG A 101 8.57 8.69 -1.81
N VAL A 102 7.37 8.14 -1.67
CA VAL A 102 6.27 8.75 -0.89
C VAL A 102 6.47 8.58 0.62
N LEU A 103 7.10 7.49 1.07
CA LEU A 103 7.36 7.26 2.48
C LEU A 103 8.36 8.28 3.04
N VAL A 104 8.12 8.73 4.27
CA VAL A 104 9.14 9.45 5.04
C VAL A 104 10.27 8.49 5.44
N PRO A 105 11.50 8.98 5.70
CA PRO A 105 12.53 8.13 6.30
C PRO A 105 12.02 7.50 7.60
N GLY A 106 12.22 6.19 7.76
CA GLY A 106 11.68 5.44 8.90
C GLY A 106 10.23 4.98 8.74
N GLY A 107 9.52 5.46 7.71
CA GLY A 107 8.20 4.97 7.38
C GLY A 107 8.24 3.54 6.85
N GLU A 108 7.10 2.86 6.85
CA GLU A 108 7.04 1.45 6.51
C GLU A 108 6.16 1.18 5.29
N LEU A 109 6.64 0.26 4.43
CA LEU A 109 5.85 -0.38 3.38
C LEU A 109 5.44 -1.78 3.85
N TRP A 110 4.14 -2.01 3.96
CA TRP A 110 3.60 -3.33 4.24
C TRP A 110 3.09 -3.96 2.95
N THR A 111 3.63 -5.12 2.59
CA THR A 111 3.34 -5.80 1.33
C THR A 111 2.81 -7.20 1.61
N VAL A 112 1.74 -7.58 0.92
CA VAL A 112 1.19 -8.93 0.92
C VAL A 112 1.45 -9.54 -0.46
N PHE A 113 2.01 -10.74 -0.52
CA PHE A 113 2.27 -11.43 -1.78
C PHE A 113 2.21 -12.94 -1.62
N ASN A 114 2.09 -13.65 -2.74
CA ASN A 114 2.16 -15.11 -2.73
C ASN A 114 3.51 -15.60 -2.20
N SER A 115 3.50 -16.55 -1.27
CA SER A 115 4.70 -17.00 -0.57
C SER A 115 5.79 -17.56 -1.48
N HIS A 116 5.44 -18.02 -2.69
CA HIS A 116 6.42 -18.52 -3.67
C HIS A 116 7.11 -17.42 -4.48
N LEU A 117 6.67 -16.16 -4.37
CA LEU A 117 7.27 -15.04 -5.09
C LEU A 117 8.44 -14.45 -4.30
N HIS A 118 9.44 -13.94 -5.03
CA HIS A 118 10.67 -13.43 -4.46
C HIS A 118 10.73 -11.90 -4.48
N TYR A 119 9.81 -11.24 -3.76
CA TYR A 119 9.78 -9.79 -3.64
C TYR A 119 10.82 -9.22 -2.68
N ARG A 120 11.24 -10.02 -1.70
CA ARG A 120 12.08 -9.52 -0.61
C ARG A 120 13.38 -8.84 -1.07
N PRO A 121 14.14 -9.39 -2.03
CA PRO A 121 15.34 -8.70 -2.51
C PRO A 121 15.07 -7.30 -3.08
N ALA A 122 13.98 -7.13 -3.82
CA ALA A 122 13.58 -5.83 -4.37
C ALA A 122 13.15 -4.87 -3.25
N LEU A 123 12.40 -5.37 -2.26
CA LEU A 123 11.98 -4.57 -1.11
C LEU A 123 13.19 -4.08 -0.31
N GLU A 124 14.15 -4.95 -0.03
CA GLU A 124 15.37 -4.58 0.70
C GLU A 124 16.23 -3.59 -0.08
N ARG A 125 16.34 -3.76 -1.40
CA ARG A 125 17.11 -2.86 -2.25
C ARG A 125 16.46 -1.48 -2.38
N LEU A 126 15.14 -1.43 -2.62
CA LEU A 126 14.43 -0.20 -2.98
C LEU A 126 13.87 0.57 -1.78
N ILE A 127 13.57 -0.11 -0.69
CA ILE A 127 13.02 0.50 0.52
C ILE A 127 14.03 0.48 1.66
N GLY A 128 14.37 -0.71 2.14
CA GLY A 128 15.29 -0.89 3.25
C GLY A 128 15.08 -2.22 3.96
N PRO A 129 15.57 -2.35 5.20
CA PRO A 129 15.44 -3.58 5.97
C PRO A 129 14.01 -4.09 5.97
N THR A 130 13.85 -5.36 5.64
CA THR A 130 12.55 -6.01 5.47
C THR A 130 12.45 -7.19 6.42
N ARG A 131 11.35 -7.24 7.20
CA ARG A 131 11.05 -8.36 8.08
C ARG A 131 9.75 -9.04 7.65
N GLU A 132 9.65 -10.34 7.92
CA GLU A 132 8.40 -11.05 7.76
C GLU A 132 7.49 -10.72 8.96
N ALA A 133 6.31 -10.19 8.66
CA ALA A 133 5.33 -9.82 9.68
C ALA A 133 4.29 -10.93 9.88
N GLY A 134 4.08 -11.79 8.89
CA GLY A 134 3.17 -12.91 8.97
C GLY A 134 3.30 -13.80 7.75
N ARG A 135 2.88 -15.05 7.90
CA ARG A 135 2.95 -16.03 6.81
C ARG A 135 1.95 -17.15 6.99
N ASN A 136 1.38 -17.60 5.87
CA ASN A 136 0.71 -18.90 5.76
C ASN A 136 1.22 -19.59 4.48
N PRO A 137 0.79 -20.83 4.16
CA PRO A 137 1.29 -21.53 2.97
C PRO A 137 1.07 -20.76 1.66
N LYS A 138 0.08 -19.89 1.59
CA LYS A 138 -0.29 -19.16 0.37
C LYS A 138 0.28 -17.75 0.32
N PHE A 139 0.25 -17.02 1.43
CA PHE A 139 0.62 -15.61 1.49
C PHE A 139 1.71 -15.31 2.50
N THR A 140 2.51 -14.32 2.18
CA THR A 140 3.51 -13.72 3.06
C THR A 140 3.24 -12.23 3.20
N VAL A 141 3.33 -11.72 4.42
CA VAL A 141 3.25 -10.29 4.73
C VAL A 141 4.62 -9.83 5.20
N THR A 142 5.14 -8.79 4.58
CA THR A 142 6.41 -8.19 4.99
C THR A 142 6.23 -6.73 5.35
N ALA A 143 7.10 -6.23 6.22
CA ALA A 143 7.24 -4.83 6.56
C ALA A 143 8.65 -4.38 6.21
N SER A 144 8.75 -3.38 5.35
CA SER A 144 10.02 -2.81 4.89
C SER A 144 10.13 -1.39 5.43
N THR A 145 11.24 -1.06 6.07
CA THR A 145 11.46 0.27 6.65
C THR A 145 12.31 1.11 5.70
N ARG A 146 11.80 2.30 5.33
CA ARG A 146 12.55 3.19 4.45
C ARG A 146 13.83 3.68 5.14
N ARG A 147 14.95 3.54 4.44
CA ARG A 147 16.24 4.08 4.87
C ARG A 147 16.21 5.60 5.00
N PRO A 148 17.08 6.15 5.86
CA PRO A 148 17.25 7.59 5.98
C PRO A 148 17.62 8.28 4.67
#